data_e925181ca53883b3db1ba877dfa5af8a
#
_entry.id   e925181ca53883b3db1ba877dfa5af8a
#
_cell.length_a   1.000
_cell.length_b   1.000
_cell.length_c   1.000
_cell.angle_alpha   90.00
_cell.angle_beta   90.00
_cell.angle_gamma   90.00
#
_symmetry.space_group_name_H-M   'P 1'
#
loop_
_entity.id
_entity.type
_entity.pdbx_description
1 polymer ?
#
loop_
_entity_poly.entity_id
_entity_poly.type
_entity_poly.pdbx_seq_one_letter_code
_entity_poly.pdbx_strand_id
1 'polypeptide(L)'
;VDVDDPVLFIETLEKLSPRPDLFTFIQRLPHGEPRYPYFWEPESWAVLPVTSFDHWWKDQITDKTRNSARKAEKKEVVIKRPEFDDAFVQGMVEIFNETSIRQGRPFWHYGKDFETVKTEFSRFLFRESLIGAYYRDKLIGFIMLGYAGEYAVIGQIISKLEHRDK
;
A
#
# COMPACT_ATOMS: atom_id res chain seq x y z
N VAL A 1 8.64 -3.70 -10.58
CA VAL A 1 8.71 -5.07 -11.13
C VAL A 1 9.86 -5.76 -10.46
N ASP A 2 9.60 -6.98 -10.00
CA ASP A 2 10.62 -7.82 -9.42
C ASP A 2 11.48 -8.41 -10.53
N VAL A 3 12.78 -8.21 -10.47
CA VAL A 3 13.72 -8.64 -11.51
C VAL A 3 14.70 -9.61 -10.86
N ASP A 4 14.63 -10.87 -11.27
CA ASP A 4 15.49 -11.92 -10.72
C ASP A 4 16.95 -11.74 -11.13
N ASP A 5 17.18 -11.41 -12.39
CA ASP A 5 18.50 -11.11 -12.95
C ASP A 5 18.45 -9.77 -13.73
N PRO A 6 18.84 -8.66 -13.08
CA PRO A 6 18.83 -7.36 -13.72
C PRO A 6 19.86 -7.22 -14.84
N VAL A 7 20.95 -8.00 -14.83
CA VAL A 7 21.96 -7.95 -15.90
C VAL A 7 21.38 -8.52 -17.19
N LEU A 8 20.83 -9.72 -17.13
CA LEU A 8 20.17 -10.37 -18.27
C LEU A 8 18.97 -9.54 -18.78
N PHE A 9 18.24 -8.90 -17.85
CA PHE A 9 17.12 -8.05 -18.21
C PHE A 9 17.58 -6.81 -18.97
N ILE A 10 18.66 -6.15 -18.53
CA ILE A 10 19.26 -4.98 -19.22
C ILE A 10 19.75 -5.37 -20.60
N GLU A 11 20.46 -6.49 -20.75
CA GLU A 11 20.91 -7.01 -22.06
C GLU A 11 19.73 -7.24 -23.01
N THR A 12 18.58 -7.62 -22.47
CA THR A 12 17.35 -7.80 -23.24
C THR A 12 16.75 -6.46 -23.67
N LEU A 13 16.71 -5.48 -22.76
CA LEU A 13 16.21 -4.14 -23.05
C LEU A 13 17.06 -3.41 -24.10
N GLU A 14 18.37 -3.66 -24.13
CA GLU A 14 19.30 -3.07 -25.10
C GLU A 14 18.99 -3.51 -26.57
N LYS A 15 18.30 -4.63 -26.74
CA LYS A 15 17.89 -5.17 -28.05
C LYS A 15 16.54 -4.63 -28.53
N LEU A 16 15.82 -3.88 -27.70
CA LEU A 16 14.51 -3.34 -28.06
C LEU A 16 14.61 -2.12 -28.98
N SER A 17 13.53 -1.92 -29.76
CA SER A 17 13.34 -0.73 -30.57
C SER A 17 11.90 -0.18 -30.33
N PRO A 18 11.73 1.03 -29.78
CA PRO A 18 12.81 1.91 -29.27
C PRO A 18 13.49 1.34 -28.02
N ARG A 19 14.76 1.65 -27.86
CA ARG A 19 15.54 1.29 -26.66
C ARG A 19 15.12 2.19 -25.50
N PRO A 20 14.88 1.66 -24.29
CA PRO A 20 14.65 2.47 -23.08
C PRO A 20 15.89 3.28 -22.70
N ASP A 21 15.71 4.54 -22.31
CA ASP A 21 16.80 5.42 -21.88
C ASP A 21 17.17 5.21 -20.40
N LEU A 22 16.21 4.77 -19.60
CA LEU A 22 16.38 4.53 -18.17
C LEU A 22 15.65 3.27 -17.73
N PHE A 23 16.35 2.46 -16.94
CA PHE A 23 15.77 1.33 -16.23
C PHE A 23 16.16 1.38 -14.76
N THR A 24 15.17 1.25 -13.88
CA THR A 24 15.37 1.20 -12.43
C THR A 24 14.79 -0.08 -11.84
N PHE A 25 15.48 -0.65 -10.87
CA PHE A 25 15.02 -1.82 -10.13
C PHE A 25 15.36 -1.70 -8.65
N ILE A 26 14.67 -2.45 -7.82
CA ILE A 26 14.93 -2.51 -6.37
C ILE A 26 15.59 -3.85 -6.08
N GLN A 27 16.71 -3.79 -5.35
CA GLN A 27 17.36 -4.98 -4.83
C GLN A 27 16.58 -5.51 -3.64
N ARG A 28 16.31 -6.82 -3.63
CA ARG A 28 15.53 -7.48 -2.57
C ARG A 28 16.30 -7.56 -1.25
N LEU A 29 15.56 -7.50 -0.16
CA LEU A 29 16.07 -7.92 1.15
C LEU A 29 16.43 -9.43 1.12
N PRO A 30 17.37 -9.89 1.94
CA PRO A 30 18.01 -9.16 3.06
C PRO A 30 19.31 -8.41 2.69
N HIS A 31 19.62 -8.30 1.41
CA HIS A 31 20.89 -7.71 0.96
C HIS A 31 20.87 -6.19 1.14
N GLY A 32 21.61 -5.68 2.14
CA GLY A 32 21.75 -4.25 2.41
C GLY A 32 22.83 -3.55 1.56
N GLU A 33 23.77 -4.32 1.01
CA GLU A 33 24.85 -3.81 0.17
C GLU A 33 24.54 -4.00 -1.32
N PRO A 34 24.99 -3.08 -2.20
CA PRO A 34 24.72 -3.18 -3.63
C PRO A 34 25.40 -4.42 -4.23
N ARG A 35 24.64 -5.23 -4.96
CA ARG A 35 25.12 -6.46 -5.61
C ARG A 35 25.61 -6.25 -7.03
N TYR A 36 25.30 -5.09 -7.63
CA TYR A 36 25.52 -4.81 -9.05
C TYR A 36 26.32 -3.52 -9.22
N PRO A 37 27.16 -3.40 -10.24
CA PRO A 37 28.01 -2.22 -10.47
C PRO A 37 27.26 -1.07 -11.14
N TYR A 38 26.06 -0.78 -10.68
CA TYR A 38 25.21 0.33 -11.17
C TYR A 38 25.15 1.44 -10.15
N PHE A 39 24.76 2.64 -10.59
CA PHE A 39 24.42 3.71 -9.67
C PHE A 39 23.29 3.24 -8.75
N TRP A 40 23.38 3.51 -7.46
CA TRP A 40 22.40 3.11 -6.48
C TRP A 40 22.18 4.21 -5.44
N GLU A 41 20.99 4.23 -4.90
CA GLU A 41 20.61 5.10 -3.78
C GLU A 41 20.02 4.23 -2.66
N PRO A 42 20.43 4.45 -1.39
CA PRO A 42 19.86 3.74 -0.27
C PRO A 42 18.45 4.23 0.02
N GLU A 43 17.53 3.31 0.22
CA GLU A 43 16.16 3.59 0.64
C GLU A 43 15.91 2.90 1.98
N SER A 44 15.36 3.64 2.96
CA SER A 44 15.04 3.10 4.28
C SER A 44 13.63 2.53 4.28
N TRP A 45 13.51 1.23 4.54
CA TRP A 45 12.22 0.54 4.63
C TRP A 45 11.97 0.06 6.05
N ALA A 46 10.76 0.30 6.54
CA ALA A 46 10.30 -0.34 7.77
C ALA A 46 9.82 -1.76 7.44
N VAL A 47 10.52 -2.75 7.96
CA VAL A 47 10.22 -4.16 7.70
C VAL A 47 9.71 -4.81 8.97
N LEU A 48 8.58 -5.53 8.86
CA LEU A 48 8.01 -6.33 9.92
C LEU A 48 8.11 -7.82 9.53
N PRO A 49 9.03 -8.59 10.13
CA PRO A 49 9.06 -10.03 9.92
C PRO A 49 7.86 -10.68 10.61
N VAL A 50 7.02 -11.38 9.84
CA VAL A 50 5.82 -12.06 10.35
C VAL A 50 5.94 -13.54 10.10
N THR A 51 5.90 -14.36 11.16
CA THR A 51 5.92 -15.82 11.07
C THR A 51 4.51 -16.40 11.20
N SER A 52 3.68 -15.83 12.08
CA SER A 52 2.28 -16.18 12.25
C SER A 52 1.48 -14.99 12.79
N PHE A 53 0.15 -15.03 12.59
CA PHE A 53 -0.74 -14.03 13.20
C PHE A 53 -0.66 -14.03 14.72
N ASP A 54 -0.62 -15.20 15.34
CA ASP A 54 -0.59 -15.36 16.79
C ASP A 54 0.67 -14.76 17.40
N HIS A 55 1.85 -15.02 16.80
CA HIS A 55 3.10 -14.44 17.24
C HIS A 55 3.08 -12.92 17.06
N TRP A 56 2.68 -12.43 15.87
CA TRP A 56 2.54 -11.01 15.63
C TRP A 56 1.60 -10.32 16.63
N TRP A 57 0.42 -10.91 16.86
CA TRP A 57 -0.59 -10.34 17.74
C TRP A 57 -0.20 -10.33 19.20
N LYS A 58 0.45 -11.41 19.70
CA LYS A 58 0.81 -11.54 21.12
C LYS A 58 2.11 -10.85 21.47
N ASP A 59 3.11 -10.96 20.60
CA ASP A 59 4.50 -10.68 20.94
C ASP A 59 5.08 -9.45 20.23
N GLN A 60 4.59 -9.11 19.04
CA GLN A 60 5.18 -8.01 18.25
C GLN A 60 4.42 -6.68 18.38
N ILE A 61 3.09 -6.68 18.47
CA ILE A 61 2.34 -5.44 18.63
C ILE A 61 2.15 -5.05 20.11
N THR A 62 2.03 -3.74 20.33
CA THR A 62 1.86 -3.21 21.70
C THR A 62 0.43 -3.44 22.23
N ASP A 63 0.27 -3.45 23.56
CA ASP A 63 -1.05 -3.47 24.19
C ASP A 63 -1.94 -2.30 23.74
N LYS A 64 -1.35 -1.15 23.50
CA LYS A 64 -2.06 0.02 22.99
C LYS A 64 -2.70 -0.28 21.63
N THR A 65 -1.96 -0.92 20.72
CA THR A 65 -2.47 -1.30 19.39
C THR A 65 -3.57 -2.34 19.50
N ARG A 66 -3.40 -3.37 20.32
CA ARG A 66 -4.43 -4.38 20.59
C ARG A 66 -5.71 -3.76 21.16
N ASN A 67 -5.57 -2.86 22.11
CA ASN A 67 -6.71 -2.17 22.71
C ASN A 67 -7.43 -1.25 21.72
N SER A 68 -6.69 -0.59 20.82
CA SER A 68 -7.29 0.22 19.74
C SER A 68 -8.11 -0.63 18.79
N ALA A 69 -7.60 -1.81 18.38
CA ALA A 69 -8.33 -2.74 17.53
C ALA A 69 -9.63 -3.21 18.21
N ARG A 70 -9.56 -3.65 19.48
CA ARG A 70 -10.75 -4.05 20.26
C ARG A 70 -11.75 -2.91 20.46
N LYS A 71 -11.26 -1.67 20.61
CA LYS A 71 -12.12 -0.48 20.71
C LYS A 71 -12.86 -0.23 19.42
N ALA A 72 -12.21 -0.34 18.27
CA ALA A 72 -12.84 -0.19 16.96
C ALA A 72 -13.94 -1.22 16.74
N GLU A 73 -13.67 -2.49 17.09
CA GLU A 73 -14.66 -3.57 17.03
C GLU A 73 -15.88 -3.28 17.90
N LYS A 74 -15.68 -2.85 19.16
CA LYS A 74 -16.77 -2.45 20.08
C LYS A 74 -17.57 -1.25 19.56
N LYS A 75 -16.98 -0.41 18.72
CA LYS A 75 -17.64 0.73 18.06
C LYS A 75 -18.24 0.36 16.70
N GLU A 76 -18.45 -0.92 16.45
CA GLU A 76 -19.10 -1.44 15.24
C GLU A 76 -18.34 -1.16 13.94
N VAL A 77 -17.02 -0.95 14.02
CA VAL A 77 -16.18 -0.91 12.82
C VAL A 77 -15.98 -2.33 12.30
N VAL A 78 -16.35 -2.56 11.05
CA VAL A 78 -16.27 -3.86 10.39
C VAL A 78 -15.14 -3.83 9.35
N ILE A 79 -14.25 -4.81 9.40
CA ILE A 79 -13.19 -4.98 8.42
C ILE A 79 -13.66 -5.98 7.36
N LYS A 80 -13.58 -5.58 6.10
CA LYS A 80 -13.97 -6.41 4.94
C LYS A 80 -12.83 -6.45 3.92
N ARG A 81 -12.84 -7.47 3.07
CA ARG A 81 -12.06 -7.50 1.82
C ARG A 81 -13.03 -7.19 0.67
N PRO A 82 -13.12 -5.93 0.26
CA PRO A 82 -14.01 -5.54 -0.82
C PRO A 82 -13.43 -5.93 -2.18
N GLU A 83 -14.31 -6.02 -3.17
CA GLU A 83 -13.92 -5.94 -4.58
C GLU A 83 -13.59 -4.47 -4.93
N PHE A 84 -12.81 -4.28 -5.99
CA PHE A 84 -12.53 -2.95 -6.53
C PHE A 84 -13.69 -2.53 -7.45
N ASP A 85 -14.84 -2.31 -6.85
CA ASP A 85 -16.06 -1.87 -7.52
C ASP A 85 -16.29 -0.37 -7.41
N ASP A 86 -17.32 0.12 -8.08
CA ASP A 86 -17.65 1.54 -8.09
C ASP A 86 -17.99 2.08 -6.70
N ALA A 87 -18.58 1.25 -5.83
CA ALA A 87 -18.91 1.65 -4.47
C ALA A 87 -17.64 1.84 -3.63
N PHE A 88 -16.65 0.96 -3.78
CA PHE A 88 -15.36 1.10 -3.11
C PHE A 88 -14.60 2.32 -3.62
N VAL A 89 -14.54 2.51 -4.95
CA VAL A 89 -13.89 3.69 -5.56
C VAL A 89 -14.53 4.99 -5.10
N GLN A 90 -15.88 5.03 -5.03
CA GLN A 90 -16.59 6.20 -4.51
C GLN A 90 -16.23 6.49 -3.05
N GLY A 91 -16.12 5.46 -2.22
CA GLY A 91 -15.63 5.58 -0.84
C GLY A 91 -14.19 6.11 -0.76
N MET A 92 -13.30 5.68 -1.66
CA MET A 92 -11.92 6.22 -1.77
C MET A 92 -11.95 7.72 -2.09
N VAL A 93 -12.76 8.14 -3.08
CA VAL A 93 -12.93 9.55 -3.45
C VAL A 93 -13.40 10.39 -2.27
N GLU A 94 -14.36 9.90 -1.50
CA GLU A 94 -14.83 10.59 -0.30
C GLU A 94 -13.73 10.74 0.77
N ILE A 95 -12.91 9.70 0.97
CA ILE A 95 -11.79 9.75 1.92
C ILE A 95 -10.71 10.73 1.42
N PHE A 96 -10.41 10.73 0.13
CA PHE A 96 -9.40 11.61 -0.44
C PHE A 96 -9.81 13.07 -0.40
N ASN A 97 -11.09 13.36 -0.60
CA ASN A 97 -11.64 14.71 -0.64
C ASN A 97 -12.12 15.27 0.72
N GLU A 98 -11.91 14.52 1.81
CA GLU A 98 -12.28 14.99 3.16
C GLU A 98 -11.50 16.26 3.56
N THR A 99 -10.23 16.37 3.18
CA THR A 99 -9.39 17.53 3.51
C THR A 99 -8.25 17.70 2.50
N SER A 100 -7.95 18.95 2.18
CA SER A 100 -6.81 19.32 1.32
C SER A 100 -5.44 19.25 2.01
N ILE A 101 -5.43 19.14 3.35
CA ILE A 101 -4.19 19.11 4.13
C ILE A 101 -4.22 17.89 5.04
N ARG A 102 -3.18 17.04 4.97
CA ARG A 102 -2.93 15.93 5.89
C ARG A 102 -1.52 16.02 6.45
N GLN A 103 -1.38 15.79 7.76
CA GLN A 103 -0.08 15.85 8.46
C GLN A 103 0.68 17.18 8.22
N GLY A 104 -0.05 18.30 8.11
CA GLY A 104 0.53 19.62 7.88
C GLY A 104 1.04 19.89 6.46
N ARG A 105 0.74 19.01 5.49
CA ARG A 105 1.16 19.15 4.09
C ARG A 105 -0.03 19.06 3.15
N PRO A 106 0.03 19.69 1.95
CA PRO A 106 -0.96 19.48 0.92
C PRO A 106 -1.13 17.99 0.61
N PHE A 107 -2.37 17.55 0.54
CA PHE A 107 -2.67 16.14 0.28
C PHE A 107 -2.86 15.92 -1.22
N TRP A 108 -1.95 15.23 -1.84
CA TRP A 108 -1.85 15.10 -3.29
C TRP A 108 -2.99 14.32 -3.96
N HIS A 109 -3.79 13.56 -3.19
CA HIS A 109 -5.01 12.93 -3.70
C HIS A 109 -6.24 13.83 -3.63
N TYR A 110 -6.16 14.96 -2.92
CA TYR A 110 -7.28 15.88 -2.81
C TYR A 110 -7.67 16.50 -4.15
N GLY A 111 -8.96 16.56 -4.45
CA GLY A 111 -9.50 17.08 -5.69
C GLY A 111 -9.58 16.06 -6.84
N LYS A 112 -9.11 14.83 -6.65
CA LYS A 112 -9.26 13.77 -7.65
C LYS A 112 -10.73 13.36 -7.77
N ASP A 113 -11.19 13.25 -9.01
CA ASP A 113 -12.50 12.73 -9.34
C ASP A 113 -12.54 11.20 -9.36
N PHE A 114 -13.72 10.65 -9.55
CA PHE A 114 -13.97 9.22 -9.58
C PHE A 114 -13.17 8.49 -10.67
N GLU A 115 -13.17 9.00 -11.89
CA GLU A 115 -12.50 8.35 -13.02
C GLU A 115 -10.98 8.34 -12.85
N THR A 116 -10.42 9.43 -12.33
CA THR A 116 -9.00 9.54 -11.99
C THR A 116 -8.60 8.50 -10.94
N VAL A 117 -9.37 8.41 -9.83
CA VAL A 117 -9.10 7.44 -8.77
C VAL A 117 -9.25 6.01 -9.30
N LYS A 118 -10.31 5.71 -10.04
CA LYS A 118 -10.55 4.39 -10.62
C LYS A 118 -9.40 3.97 -11.54
N THR A 119 -8.96 4.86 -12.41
CA THR A 119 -7.85 4.59 -13.34
C THR A 119 -6.52 4.39 -12.63
N GLU A 120 -6.17 5.26 -11.68
CA GLU A 120 -4.89 5.18 -10.98
C GLU A 120 -4.77 3.92 -10.12
N PHE A 121 -5.83 3.55 -9.41
CA PHE A 121 -5.81 2.47 -8.43
C PHE A 121 -6.19 1.10 -9.00
N SER A 122 -6.64 1.01 -10.25
CA SER A 122 -6.90 -0.28 -10.92
C SER A 122 -5.66 -0.95 -11.51
N ARG A 123 -4.53 -0.25 -11.60
CA ARG A 123 -3.37 -0.67 -12.40
C ARG A 123 -2.72 -1.98 -11.96
N PHE A 124 -2.75 -2.28 -10.68
CA PHE A 124 -2.02 -3.40 -10.10
C PHE A 124 -2.88 -4.37 -9.28
N LEU A 125 -4.19 -4.36 -9.50
CA LEU A 125 -5.15 -5.21 -8.78
C LEU A 125 -4.84 -6.71 -8.89
N PHE A 126 -4.17 -7.15 -9.95
CA PHE A 126 -3.74 -8.54 -10.13
C PHE A 126 -2.75 -9.04 -9.06
N ARG A 127 -2.10 -8.12 -8.33
CA ARG A 127 -1.15 -8.42 -7.26
C ARG A 127 -1.45 -7.67 -5.96
N GLU A 128 -2.62 -7.10 -5.82
CA GLU A 128 -3.01 -6.31 -4.66
C GLU A 128 -4.22 -6.92 -3.96
N SER A 129 -4.25 -6.76 -2.65
CA SER A 129 -5.43 -7.04 -1.83
C SER A 129 -5.93 -5.76 -1.21
N LEU A 130 -7.24 -5.60 -1.25
CA LEU A 130 -7.93 -4.48 -0.63
C LEU A 130 -8.45 -4.90 0.74
N ILE A 131 -8.27 -4.04 1.72
CA ILE A 131 -8.86 -4.17 3.05
C ILE A 131 -9.57 -2.87 3.36
N GLY A 132 -10.87 -2.92 3.57
CA GLY A 132 -11.70 -1.77 3.90
C GLY A 132 -12.17 -1.82 5.35
N ALA A 133 -12.13 -0.68 6.03
CA ALA A 133 -12.79 -0.45 7.31
C ALA A 133 -14.12 0.28 7.06
N TYR A 134 -15.19 -0.27 7.59
CA TYR A 134 -16.54 0.23 7.38
C TYR A 134 -17.22 0.56 8.71
N TYR A 135 -17.94 1.66 8.72
CA TYR A 135 -18.82 2.03 9.82
C TYR A 135 -20.19 2.40 9.25
N ARG A 136 -21.26 1.70 9.71
CA ARG A 136 -22.63 1.84 9.16
C ARG A 136 -22.63 1.74 7.63
N ASP A 137 -21.98 0.71 7.10
CA ASP A 137 -21.80 0.40 5.67
C ASP A 137 -21.06 1.45 4.82
N LYS A 138 -20.53 2.51 5.44
CA LYS A 138 -19.69 3.50 4.75
C LYS A 138 -18.22 3.16 4.91
N LEU A 139 -17.46 3.24 3.83
CA LEU A 139 -15.99 3.10 3.87
C LEU A 139 -15.40 4.29 4.64
N ILE A 140 -14.74 4.00 5.76
CA ILE A 140 -14.08 5.01 6.60
C ILE A 140 -12.56 4.94 6.56
N GLY A 141 -12.01 3.90 5.96
CA GLY A 141 -10.58 3.73 5.77
C GLY A 141 -10.29 2.51 4.93
N PHE A 142 -9.12 2.47 4.32
CA PHE A 142 -8.70 1.31 3.55
C PHE A 142 -7.17 1.15 3.54
N ILE A 143 -6.74 -0.07 3.22
CA ILE A 143 -5.37 -0.44 2.95
C ILE A 143 -5.34 -1.15 1.60
N MET A 144 -4.33 -0.83 0.78
CA MET A 144 -3.95 -1.60 -0.40
C MET A 144 -2.61 -2.28 -0.11
N LEU A 145 -2.61 -3.60 -0.16
CA LEU A 145 -1.43 -4.43 0.03
C LEU A 145 -0.98 -5.00 -1.30
N GLY A 146 0.18 -4.58 -1.78
CA GLY A 146 0.83 -5.18 -2.95
C GLY A 146 1.67 -6.38 -2.54
N TYR A 147 1.61 -7.47 -3.31
CA TYR A 147 2.40 -8.67 -3.08
C TYR A 147 3.55 -8.75 -4.08
N ALA A 148 4.75 -9.07 -3.57
CA ALA A 148 5.95 -9.28 -4.36
C ALA A 148 6.74 -10.45 -3.78
N GLY A 149 6.47 -11.66 -4.25
CA GLY A 149 7.06 -12.88 -3.72
C GLY A 149 6.72 -13.10 -2.25
N GLU A 150 7.72 -13.14 -1.39
CA GLU A 150 7.57 -13.35 0.06
C GLU A 150 7.21 -12.07 0.84
N TYR A 151 7.07 -10.94 0.16
CA TYR A 151 6.80 -9.65 0.80
C TYR A 151 5.40 -9.16 0.48
N ALA A 152 4.81 -8.47 1.45
CA ALA A 152 3.66 -7.60 1.23
C ALA A 152 4.06 -6.15 1.53
N VAL A 153 3.72 -5.25 0.64
CA VAL A 153 4.01 -3.82 0.77
C VAL A 153 2.71 -3.06 0.96
N ILE A 154 2.65 -2.19 1.96
CA ILE A 154 1.53 -1.28 2.13
C ILE A 154 1.70 -0.16 1.10
N GLY A 155 0.99 -0.29 -0.03
CA GLY A 155 1.00 0.73 -1.10
C GLY A 155 0.20 1.97 -0.72
N GLN A 156 -0.93 1.77 -0.04
CA GLN A 156 -1.77 2.85 0.47
C GLN A 156 -2.39 2.46 1.80
N ILE A 157 -2.38 3.39 2.75
CA ILE A 157 -3.12 3.29 4.02
C ILE A 157 -3.69 4.66 4.35
N ILE A 158 -5.01 4.75 4.49
CA ILE A 158 -5.67 6.01 4.77
C ILE A 158 -7.03 5.80 5.44
N SER A 159 -7.43 6.74 6.30
CA SER A 159 -8.76 6.77 6.93
C SER A 159 -9.31 8.17 6.96
N LYS A 160 -10.63 8.29 7.11
CA LYS A 160 -11.32 9.56 7.39
C LYS A 160 -10.85 10.10 8.73
N LEU A 161 -10.62 11.42 8.79
CA LEU A 161 -10.18 12.09 9.99
C LEU A 161 -11.29 12.11 11.05
N GLU A 162 -12.53 12.28 10.62
CA GLU A 162 -13.72 12.28 11.50
C GLU A 162 -13.92 10.97 12.27
N HIS A 163 -13.26 9.87 11.83
CA HIS A 163 -13.39 8.56 12.44
C HIS A 163 -12.12 8.06 13.14
N ARG A 164 -11.13 8.92 13.34
CA ARG A 164 -9.86 8.53 14.01
C ARG A 164 -10.01 8.02 15.43
N ASP A 165 -11.10 8.40 16.10
CA ASP A 165 -11.37 7.99 17.48
C ASP A 165 -12.17 6.68 17.59
N LYS A 166 -12.49 6.05 16.46
CA LYS A 166 -13.25 4.78 16.39
C LYS A 166 -12.38 3.54 16.38
#